data_aea4aaf3429d93d9743448f4771abd50
#
_entry.id   aea4aaf3429d93d9743448f4771abd50
#
_cell.length_a   1.000
_cell.length_b   1.000
_cell.length_c   1.000
_cell.angle_alpha   90.00
_cell.angle_beta   90.00
_cell.angle_gamma   90.00
#
_symmetry.space_group_name_H-M   'P 1'
#
loop_
_entity.id
_entity.type
_entity.pdbx_description
1 polymer ?
#
loop_
_entity_poly.entity_id
_entity_poly.type
_entity_poly.pdbx_seq_one_letter_code
_entity_poly.pdbx_strand_id
1 'polypeptide(L)'
;MKFEEPVLKFKKLNYVEGVDENGTPIIKESNGVLPVKAHATDAGYDITATRLTQELDEANKVILVYHTDVAVEIPKGYVGLLMMRSSVAKKSLMLTNCCGVIDEGYTGELMMKFKLTTDALPRVYQIGEKIGQLVIVPCFHGEPVFVEELSSTDRGENGYGSTDKKEKSGTDLILETKELAKNEHNTGESTTGNSEISGDNR
;
A
#
# COMPACT_ATOMS: atom_id res chain seq x y z
N MET A 1 22.21 30.83 13.33
CA MET A 1 21.16 30.09 14.03
C MET A 1 21.25 28.65 13.56
N LYS A 2 21.62 27.69 14.42
CA LYS A 2 21.54 26.26 14.07
C LYS A 2 20.05 25.91 14.17
N PHE A 3 19.41 25.63 13.05
CA PHE A 3 18.09 25.00 13.06
C PHE A 3 18.29 23.58 13.61
N GLU A 4 17.76 23.30 14.80
CA GLU A 4 17.67 21.92 15.26
C GLU A 4 16.74 21.20 14.30
N GLU A 5 17.22 20.12 13.70
CA GLU A 5 16.36 19.28 12.87
C GLU A 5 15.24 18.69 13.75
N PRO A 6 13.99 18.71 13.28
CA PRO A 6 12.88 18.17 14.07
C PRO A 6 13.08 16.67 14.33
N VAL A 7 12.92 16.26 15.59
CA VAL A 7 13.05 14.86 16.00
C VAL A 7 11.75 14.14 15.76
N LEU A 8 11.81 13.04 14.99
CA LEU A 8 10.68 12.13 14.81
C LEU A 8 10.67 11.09 15.94
N LYS A 9 9.63 11.10 16.78
CA LYS A 9 9.54 10.22 17.95
C LYS A 9 8.57 9.08 17.69
N PHE A 10 8.96 7.87 18.09
CA PHE A 10 8.13 6.68 18.03
C PHE A 10 7.92 6.09 19.43
N LYS A 11 6.74 5.52 19.65
CA LYS A 11 6.37 4.81 20.88
C LYS A 11 5.92 3.40 20.55
N LYS A 12 6.42 2.40 21.28
CA LYS A 12 5.88 1.04 21.26
C LYS A 12 4.55 0.99 22.01
N LEU A 13 3.59 0.25 21.45
CA LEU A 13 2.25 0.11 21.99
C LEU A 13 1.99 -1.35 22.36
N ASN A 14 1.71 -1.63 23.64
CA ASN A 14 1.18 -2.92 24.04
C ASN A 14 -0.23 -3.12 23.46
N TYR A 15 -0.64 -4.36 23.26
CA TYR A 15 -1.96 -4.68 22.70
C TYR A 15 -2.74 -5.66 23.59
N VAL A 16 -4.06 -5.65 23.43
CA VAL A 16 -4.96 -6.60 24.10
C VAL A 16 -5.09 -7.83 23.20
N GLU A 17 -4.65 -9.01 23.68
CA GLU A 17 -4.79 -10.28 22.96
C GLU A 17 -6.19 -10.91 23.14
N GLY A 18 -6.86 -10.58 24.24
CA GLY A 18 -8.17 -11.10 24.59
C GLY A 18 -8.53 -10.73 26.03
N VAL A 19 -9.45 -11.48 26.62
CA VAL A 19 -9.81 -11.36 28.02
C VAL A 19 -9.64 -12.72 28.70
N ASP A 20 -9.31 -12.71 30.00
CA ASP A 20 -9.26 -13.92 30.81
C ASP A 20 -10.67 -14.43 31.18
N GLU A 21 -10.77 -15.50 31.97
CA GLU A 21 -12.02 -16.09 32.44
C GLU A 21 -12.89 -15.15 33.28
N ASN A 22 -12.30 -14.08 33.84
CA ASN A 22 -12.97 -13.05 34.64
C ASN A 22 -13.33 -11.80 33.81
N GLY A 23 -13.05 -11.79 32.51
CA GLY A 23 -13.27 -10.64 31.62
C GLY A 23 -12.18 -9.56 31.70
N THR A 24 -11.03 -9.83 32.35
CA THR A 24 -9.91 -8.89 32.45
C THR A 24 -9.09 -8.92 31.17
N PRO A 25 -8.72 -7.75 30.59
CA PRO A 25 -7.89 -7.69 29.39
C PRO A 25 -6.52 -8.36 29.59
N ILE A 26 -6.17 -9.29 28.70
CA ILE A 26 -4.82 -9.88 28.63
C ILE A 26 -3.96 -8.95 27.79
N ILE A 27 -3.05 -8.21 28.44
CA ILE A 27 -2.14 -7.29 27.78
C ILE A 27 -0.85 -8.01 27.40
N LYS A 28 -0.47 -7.92 26.14
CA LYS A 28 0.80 -8.41 25.59
C LYS A 28 1.76 -7.27 25.33
N GLU A 29 3.03 -7.54 25.58
CA GLU A 29 4.10 -6.59 25.25
C GLU A 29 4.22 -6.39 23.75
N SER A 30 4.58 -5.16 23.39
CA SER A 30 4.77 -4.73 22.01
C SER A 30 5.96 -5.44 21.33
N ASN A 31 5.72 -5.97 20.14
CA ASN A 31 6.77 -6.41 19.20
C ASN A 31 7.18 -5.30 18.23
N GLY A 32 6.75 -4.05 18.47
CA GLY A 32 7.02 -2.89 17.63
C GLY A 32 8.49 -2.73 17.30
N VAL A 33 8.79 -2.61 16.00
CA VAL A 33 10.14 -2.37 15.46
C VAL A 33 10.27 -0.89 15.15
N LEU A 34 11.35 -0.25 15.62
CA LEU A 34 11.61 1.15 15.31
C LEU A 34 11.72 1.35 13.78
N PRO A 35 10.88 2.20 13.19
CA PRO A 35 10.97 2.51 11.77
C PRO A 35 12.30 3.17 11.42
N VAL A 36 13.00 2.64 10.42
CA VAL A 36 14.31 3.14 10.00
C VAL A 36 14.38 3.25 8.48
N LYS A 37 15.22 4.13 8.00
CA LYS A 37 15.59 4.21 6.58
C LYS A 37 16.63 3.14 6.27
N ALA A 38 16.55 2.49 5.10
CA ALA A 38 17.54 1.52 4.65
C ALA A 38 18.87 2.22 4.34
N HIS A 39 18.81 3.43 3.75
CA HIS A 39 19.95 4.31 3.49
C HIS A 39 19.63 5.70 4.05
N ALA A 40 20.64 6.42 4.46
CA ALA A 40 20.48 7.76 5.07
C ALA A 40 19.74 8.76 4.18
N THR A 41 19.84 8.61 2.87
CA THR A 41 19.21 9.47 1.85
C THR A 41 17.79 9.03 1.45
N ASP A 42 17.30 7.88 1.93
CA ASP A 42 15.96 7.42 1.61
C ASP A 42 14.90 8.38 2.17
N ALA A 43 13.81 8.58 1.43
CA ALA A 43 12.72 9.45 1.86
C ALA A 43 11.87 8.82 2.99
N GLY A 44 11.64 7.50 2.91
CA GLY A 44 10.72 6.78 3.79
C GLY A 44 11.39 5.98 4.90
N TYR A 45 10.74 5.96 6.06
CA TYR A 45 11.05 5.06 7.16
C TYR A 45 10.27 3.76 6.97
N ASP A 46 10.97 2.63 6.86
CA ASP A 46 10.35 1.31 6.67
C ASP A 46 9.51 0.90 7.88
N ILE A 47 8.28 0.46 7.62
CA ILE A 47 7.29 0.03 8.62
C ILE A 47 7.17 -1.49 8.56
N THR A 48 7.34 -2.15 9.71
CA THR A 48 7.37 -3.61 9.84
C THR A 48 6.06 -4.13 10.44
N ALA A 49 5.49 -5.19 9.87
CA ALA A 49 4.32 -5.87 10.42
C ALA A 49 4.69 -6.69 11.66
N THR A 50 3.93 -6.55 12.74
CA THR A 50 4.09 -7.31 13.99
C THR A 50 2.96 -8.29 14.24
N ARG A 51 1.76 -7.97 13.76
CA ARG A 51 0.54 -8.78 13.88
C ARG A 51 -0.32 -8.64 12.62
N LEU A 52 -1.17 -9.62 12.37
CA LEU A 52 -2.15 -9.62 11.30
C LEU A 52 -3.52 -9.99 11.87
N THR A 53 -4.51 -9.14 11.62
CA THR A 53 -5.92 -9.43 11.87
C THR A 53 -6.73 -9.28 10.59
N GLN A 54 -8.01 -9.63 10.64
CA GLN A 54 -8.92 -9.54 9.51
C GLN A 54 -10.19 -8.84 9.93
N GLU A 55 -10.75 -8.06 9.03
CA GLU A 55 -12.09 -7.50 9.13
C GLU A 55 -12.83 -7.69 7.80
N LEU A 56 -14.14 -7.49 7.78
CA LEU A 56 -14.93 -7.52 6.56
C LEU A 56 -15.32 -6.10 6.17
N ASP A 57 -15.28 -5.78 4.88
CA ASP A 57 -15.88 -4.56 4.37
C ASP A 57 -17.42 -4.71 4.22
N GLU A 58 -18.11 -3.63 3.83
CA GLU A 58 -19.57 -3.61 3.64
C GLU A 58 -20.07 -4.62 2.61
N ALA A 59 -19.21 -5.09 1.70
CA ALA A 59 -19.50 -6.12 0.71
C ALA A 59 -19.09 -7.53 1.18
N ASN A 60 -18.80 -7.72 2.48
CA ASN A 60 -18.30 -8.96 3.08
C ASN A 60 -17.00 -9.48 2.44
N LYS A 61 -16.15 -8.58 1.93
CA LYS A 61 -14.81 -8.92 1.45
C LYS A 61 -13.78 -8.77 2.56
N VAL A 62 -12.83 -9.70 2.60
CA VAL A 62 -11.77 -9.69 3.61
C VAL A 62 -10.84 -8.50 3.42
N ILE A 63 -10.64 -7.75 4.50
CA ILE A 63 -9.60 -6.74 4.67
C ILE A 63 -8.54 -7.32 5.59
N LEU A 64 -7.29 -7.36 5.14
CA LEU A 64 -6.14 -7.71 5.96
C LEU A 64 -5.64 -6.47 6.70
N VAL A 65 -5.63 -6.52 8.03
CA VAL A 65 -5.18 -5.42 8.89
C VAL A 65 -3.82 -5.77 9.47
N TYR A 66 -2.78 -5.12 8.96
CA TYR A 66 -1.43 -5.26 9.48
C TYR A 66 -1.18 -4.24 10.57
N HIS A 67 -0.86 -4.73 11.75
CA HIS A 67 -0.47 -3.97 12.92
C HIS A 67 1.05 -3.80 12.96
N THR A 68 1.51 -2.72 13.54
CA THR A 68 2.94 -2.44 13.69
C THR A 68 3.38 -2.33 15.15
N ASP A 69 2.41 -2.24 16.08
CA ASP A 69 2.58 -1.98 17.50
C ASP A 69 3.43 -0.70 17.77
N VAL A 70 3.36 0.27 16.85
CA VAL A 70 4.12 1.54 16.93
C VAL A 70 3.19 2.72 16.69
N ALA A 71 3.28 3.74 17.54
CA ALA A 71 2.76 5.08 17.31
C ALA A 71 3.88 6.05 16.97
N VAL A 72 3.54 7.18 16.34
CA VAL A 72 4.47 8.24 15.96
C VAL A 72 3.97 9.59 16.47
N GLU A 73 4.87 10.46 16.88
CA GLU A 73 4.61 11.88 17.09
C GLU A 73 5.15 12.65 15.89
N ILE A 74 4.25 13.12 15.03
CA ILE A 74 4.63 13.92 13.85
C ILE A 74 5.04 15.32 14.34
N PRO A 75 6.21 15.84 13.93
CA PRO A 75 6.65 17.17 14.32
C PRO A 75 5.70 18.27 13.81
N LYS A 76 5.58 19.36 14.57
CA LYS A 76 4.76 20.50 14.20
C LYS A 76 5.10 21.06 12.83
N GLY A 77 4.08 21.30 12.01
CA GLY A 77 4.22 21.79 10.63
C GLY A 77 4.55 20.73 9.60
N TYR A 78 4.41 19.43 9.98
CA TYR A 78 4.62 18.30 9.09
C TYR A 78 3.39 17.38 9.08
N VAL A 79 3.33 16.51 8.09
CA VAL A 79 2.39 15.39 7.97
C VAL A 79 3.15 14.13 7.63
N GLY A 80 2.70 12.99 8.15
CA GLY A 80 3.20 11.68 7.77
C GLY A 80 2.37 11.09 6.64
N LEU A 81 3.02 10.63 5.57
CA LEU A 81 2.39 9.87 4.49
C LEU A 81 2.78 8.41 4.63
N LEU A 82 1.81 7.58 5.05
CA LEU A 82 2.00 6.13 5.19
C LEU A 82 1.65 5.46 3.86
N MET A 83 2.67 5.01 3.14
CA MET A 83 2.58 4.56 1.76
C MET A 83 3.05 3.11 1.61
N MET A 84 2.59 2.45 0.55
CA MET A 84 3.14 1.15 0.14
C MET A 84 4.60 1.29 -0.29
N ARG A 85 5.36 0.20 -0.12
CA ARG A 85 6.69 0.05 -0.73
C ARG A 85 6.57 -0.54 -2.14
N SER A 86 7.58 -0.34 -2.97
CA SER A 86 7.64 -0.90 -4.33
C SER A 86 7.48 -2.44 -4.36
N SER A 87 7.85 -3.13 -3.27
CA SER A 87 7.68 -4.58 -3.14
C SER A 87 6.22 -5.06 -3.23
N VAL A 88 5.24 -4.17 -3.02
CA VAL A 88 3.81 -4.50 -3.17
C VAL A 88 3.48 -4.98 -4.58
N ALA A 89 4.24 -4.58 -5.61
CA ALA A 89 4.09 -5.06 -6.98
C ALA A 89 4.21 -6.59 -7.11
N LYS A 90 4.84 -7.26 -6.12
CA LYS A 90 4.99 -8.72 -6.06
C LYS A 90 3.96 -9.39 -5.13
N LYS A 91 3.03 -8.63 -4.60
CA LYS A 91 1.99 -9.08 -3.67
C LYS A 91 0.61 -8.95 -4.31
N SER A 92 -0.35 -9.71 -3.81
CA SER A 92 -1.75 -9.65 -4.24
C SER A 92 -2.54 -8.69 -3.33
N LEU A 93 -2.02 -7.49 -3.12
CA LEU A 93 -2.49 -6.54 -2.12
C LEU A 93 -2.62 -5.13 -2.69
N MET A 94 -3.67 -4.43 -2.28
CA MET A 94 -3.88 -3.01 -2.53
C MET A 94 -4.25 -2.31 -1.23
N LEU A 95 -3.56 -1.22 -0.90
CA LEU A 95 -3.89 -0.42 0.28
C LEU A 95 -5.28 0.22 0.11
N THR A 96 -6.14 0.10 1.13
CA THR A 96 -7.56 0.49 1.03
C THR A 96 -7.78 1.99 0.83
N ASN A 97 -6.90 2.81 1.37
CA ASN A 97 -6.94 4.28 1.30
C ASN A 97 -5.86 4.90 0.40
N CYS A 98 -5.20 4.10 -0.44
CA CYS A 98 -4.10 4.51 -1.33
C CYS A 98 -2.88 5.10 -0.60
N CYS A 99 -3.10 6.04 0.32
CA CYS A 99 -2.10 6.66 1.18
C CYS A 99 -2.75 7.00 2.53
N GLY A 100 -2.13 6.57 3.64
CA GLY A 100 -2.54 6.98 4.97
C GLY A 100 -1.97 8.36 5.28
N VAL A 101 -2.83 9.31 5.66
CA VAL A 101 -2.43 10.62 6.16
C VAL A 101 -2.35 10.56 7.67
N ILE A 102 -1.16 10.81 8.22
CA ILE A 102 -0.88 10.79 9.65
C ILE A 102 -0.69 12.22 10.11
N ASP A 103 -1.71 12.74 10.77
CA ASP A 103 -1.75 14.12 11.23
C ASP A 103 -0.79 14.38 12.41
N GLU A 104 -0.39 15.64 12.60
CA GLU A 104 0.47 16.11 13.70
C GLU A 104 -0.09 15.70 15.08
N GLY A 105 -1.41 15.69 15.26
CA GLY A 105 -2.06 15.33 16.53
C GLY A 105 -2.39 13.85 16.69
N TYR A 106 -2.12 12.99 15.67
CA TYR A 106 -2.43 11.56 15.75
C TYR A 106 -1.38 10.81 16.57
N THR A 107 -1.84 10.09 17.61
CA THR A 107 -0.98 9.30 18.52
C THR A 107 -1.37 7.83 18.58
N GLY A 108 -2.25 7.38 17.69
CA GLY A 108 -2.68 5.99 17.59
C GLY A 108 -1.65 5.10 16.88
N GLU A 109 -1.94 3.81 16.84
CA GLU A 109 -1.10 2.83 16.15
C GLU A 109 -1.05 3.11 14.63
N LEU A 110 0.13 2.99 14.04
CA LEU A 110 0.30 2.95 12.59
C LEU A 110 -0.14 1.56 12.09
N MET A 111 -1.26 1.50 11.38
CA MET A 111 -1.80 0.28 10.79
C MET A 111 -1.93 0.43 9.28
N MET A 112 -1.79 -0.69 8.55
CA MET A 112 -2.03 -0.72 7.12
C MET A 112 -3.10 -1.75 6.78
N LYS A 113 -4.18 -1.29 6.12
CA LYS A 113 -5.31 -2.13 5.72
C LYS A 113 -5.25 -2.41 4.22
N PHE A 114 -5.28 -3.69 3.85
CA PHE A 114 -5.16 -4.11 2.46
C PHE A 114 -6.37 -4.93 2.01
N LYS A 115 -6.85 -4.65 0.79
CA LYS A 115 -7.72 -5.54 0.02
C LYS A 115 -6.90 -6.52 -0.78
N LEU A 116 -7.44 -7.73 -0.96
CA LEU A 116 -6.90 -8.70 -1.90
C LEU A 116 -7.22 -8.28 -3.34
N THR A 117 -6.27 -8.43 -4.25
CA THR A 117 -6.45 -8.13 -5.69
C THR A 117 -6.75 -9.37 -6.53
N THR A 118 -6.87 -10.53 -5.90
CA THR A 118 -7.19 -11.81 -6.55
C THR A 118 -7.97 -12.71 -5.60
N ASP A 119 -8.86 -13.53 -6.14
CA ASP A 119 -9.56 -14.60 -5.42
C ASP A 119 -8.76 -15.93 -5.43
N ALA A 120 -7.68 -16.03 -6.23
CA ALA A 120 -6.76 -17.15 -6.22
C ALA A 120 -5.87 -17.10 -4.96
N LEU A 121 -4.95 -18.09 -4.80
CA LEU A 121 -4.02 -18.10 -3.66
C LEU A 121 -3.17 -16.81 -3.62
N PRO A 122 -3.45 -15.88 -2.68
CA PRO A 122 -2.83 -14.57 -2.69
C PRO A 122 -1.41 -14.59 -2.11
N ARG A 123 -0.53 -13.78 -2.69
CA ARG A 123 0.77 -13.45 -2.09
C ARG A 123 0.61 -12.26 -1.16
N VAL A 124 0.67 -12.51 0.14
CA VAL A 124 0.55 -11.48 1.19
C VAL A 124 1.89 -11.25 1.91
N TYR A 125 1.97 -10.21 2.71
CA TYR A 125 3.11 -10.01 3.60
C TYR A 125 3.06 -10.98 4.78
N GLN A 126 4.23 -11.42 5.24
CA GLN A 126 4.39 -12.19 6.48
C GLN A 126 4.70 -11.24 7.65
N ILE A 127 4.44 -11.71 8.87
CA ILE A 127 4.87 -11.00 10.08
C ILE A 127 6.40 -10.88 10.07
N GLY A 128 6.91 -9.69 10.42
CA GLY A 128 8.32 -9.34 10.33
C GLY A 128 8.74 -8.73 8.98
N GLU A 129 7.90 -8.82 7.93
CA GLU A 129 8.17 -8.12 6.67
C GLU A 129 7.89 -6.61 6.77
N LYS A 130 8.61 -5.84 5.97
CA LYS A 130 8.40 -4.40 5.77
C LYS A 130 7.23 -4.20 4.80
N ILE A 131 6.09 -3.76 5.34
CA ILE A 131 4.80 -3.67 4.63
C ILE A 131 4.53 -2.30 4.01
N GLY A 132 5.21 -1.27 4.50
CA GLY A 132 5.01 0.12 4.08
C GLY A 132 6.20 0.98 4.42
N GLN A 133 6.04 2.26 4.17
CA GLN A 133 7.00 3.30 4.51
C GLN A 133 6.28 4.58 4.95
N LEU A 134 6.82 5.24 5.96
CA LEU A 134 6.36 6.55 6.43
C LEU A 134 7.27 7.64 5.86
N VAL A 135 6.71 8.56 5.09
CA VAL A 135 7.40 9.74 4.55
C VAL A 135 6.91 10.98 5.28
N ILE A 136 7.81 11.80 5.77
CA ILE A 136 7.47 13.05 6.47
C ILE A 136 7.64 14.22 5.51
N VAL A 137 6.59 15.00 5.33
CA VAL A 137 6.59 16.17 4.43
C VAL A 137 6.06 17.41 5.16
N PRO A 138 6.51 18.62 4.80
CA PRO A 138 5.93 19.85 5.33
C PRO A 138 4.43 19.94 5.03
N CYS A 139 3.63 20.45 5.99
CA CYS A 139 2.20 20.61 5.85
C CYS A 139 1.82 22.10 5.98
N PHE A 140 0.99 22.58 5.04
CA PHE A 140 0.45 23.93 5.09
C PHE A 140 -0.77 23.99 6.01
N HIS A 141 -0.79 24.91 6.97
CA HIS A 141 -1.85 25.10 7.95
C HIS A 141 -2.60 26.44 7.78
N GLY A 142 -2.67 26.96 6.54
CA GLY A 142 -3.42 28.18 6.27
C GLY A 142 -4.93 27.96 6.33
N GLU A 143 -5.67 29.01 6.66
CA GLU A 143 -7.13 28.99 6.63
C GLU A 143 -7.64 29.08 5.19
N PRO A 144 -8.60 28.23 4.76
CA PRO A 144 -9.23 28.36 3.47
C PRO A 144 -10.24 29.50 3.48
N VAL A 145 -10.27 30.27 2.40
CA VAL A 145 -11.26 31.33 2.19
C VAL A 145 -11.86 31.22 0.79
N PHE A 146 -13.12 31.62 0.66
CA PHE A 146 -13.74 31.82 -0.65
C PHE A 146 -13.34 33.20 -1.20
N VAL A 147 -12.97 33.22 -2.48
CA VAL A 147 -12.71 34.44 -3.24
C VAL A 147 -13.60 34.48 -4.47
N GLU A 148 -13.91 35.68 -4.98
CA GLU A 148 -14.72 35.79 -6.19
C GLU A 148 -13.96 35.34 -7.43
N GLU A 149 -12.64 35.60 -7.49
CA GLU A 149 -11.78 35.24 -8.62
C GLU A 149 -10.43 34.67 -8.11
N LEU A 150 -9.91 33.69 -8.81
CA LEU A 150 -8.54 33.19 -8.63
C LEU A 150 -7.58 33.96 -9.54
N SER A 151 -6.31 34.02 -9.14
CA SER A 151 -5.26 34.61 -9.95
C SER A 151 -5.17 33.95 -11.33
N SER A 152 -5.07 34.77 -12.37
CA SER A 152 -4.84 34.26 -13.74
C SER A 152 -3.46 33.65 -13.87
N THR A 153 -3.38 32.50 -14.54
CA THR A 153 -2.13 31.79 -14.85
C THR A 153 -2.09 31.33 -16.29
N ASP A 154 -0.90 31.10 -16.85
CA ASP A 154 -0.73 30.58 -18.21
C ASP A 154 -1.39 29.21 -18.42
N ARG A 155 -1.55 28.42 -17.38
CA ARG A 155 -2.24 27.13 -17.42
C ARG A 155 -3.77 27.28 -17.42
N GLY A 156 -4.30 28.29 -16.74
CA GLY A 156 -5.75 28.53 -16.58
C GLY A 156 -6.47 27.30 -16.06
N GLU A 157 -7.65 27.01 -16.59
CA GLU A 157 -8.53 25.90 -16.24
C GLU A 157 -8.16 24.56 -16.91
N ASN A 158 -7.07 24.53 -17.66
CA ASN A 158 -6.66 23.34 -18.43
C ASN A 158 -6.29 22.18 -17.49
N GLY A 159 -7.13 21.13 -17.50
CA GLY A 159 -6.98 19.89 -16.74
C GLY A 159 -6.65 18.70 -17.63
N TYR A 160 -7.20 17.56 -17.29
CA TYR A 160 -6.97 16.24 -17.84
C TYR A 160 -6.69 16.18 -19.35
N GLY A 161 -5.45 15.82 -19.73
CA GLY A 161 -5.07 15.59 -21.13
C GLY A 161 -4.88 16.84 -22.00
N SER A 162 -4.93 18.05 -21.42
CA SER A 162 -4.76 19.30 -22.20
C SER A 162 -3.40 19.43 -22.89
N THR A 163 -2.39 18.68 -22.42
CA THR A 163 -1.02 18.65 -22.97
C THR A 163 -0.70 17.40 -23.78
N ASP A 164 -1.62 16.41 -23.78
CA ASP A 164 -1.39 15.16 -24.49
C ASP A 164 -1.67 15.35 -25.99
N LYS A 165 -0.64 15.20 -26.85
CA LYS A 165 -0.85 14.96 -28.26
C LYS A 165 -1.61 13.64 -28.39
N LYS A 166 -2.64 13.59 -29.26
CA LYS A 166 -3.43 12.38 -29.54
C LYS A 166 -2.53 11.23 -30.06
N GLU A 167 -1.88 10.54 -29.16
CA GLU A 167 -1.32 9.22 -29.40
C GLU A 167 -2.30 8.18 -28.84
N LYS A 168 -2.31 6.97 -29.42
CA LYS A 168 -3.26 5.86 -29.20
C LYS A 168 -3.98 5.90 -27.86
N SER A 169 -5.29 5.80 -27.86
CA SER A 169 -6.08 5.83 -26.61
C SER A 169 -5.65 4.69 -25.68
N GLY A 170 -5.69 4.92 -24.36
CA GLY A 170 -5.39 3.86 -23.40
C GLY A 170 -6.27 2.62 -23.56
N THR A 171 -7.44 2.78 -24.20
CA THR A 171 -8.35 1.68 -24.58
C THR A 171 -7.72 0.80 -25.65
N ASP A 172 -7.00 1.37 -26.64
CA ASP A 172 -6.35 0.61 -27.70
C ASP A 172 -5.19 -0.23 -27.14
N LEU A 173 -4.42 0.31 -26.20
CA LEU A 173 -3.37 -0.42 -25.48
C LEU A 173 -3.91 -1.58 -24.64
N ILE A 174 -5.04 -1.39 -23.96
CA ILE A 174 -5.69 -2.44 -23.16
C ILE A 174 -6.24 -3.54 -24.08
N LEU A 175 -6.78 -3.20 -25.25
CA LEU A 175 -7.28 -4.17 -26.22
C LEU A 175 -6.14 -4.97 -26.83
N GLU A 176 -5.04 -4.32 -27.26
CA GLU A 176 -3.84 -5.00 -27.76
C GLU A 176 -3.26 -5.99 -26.72
N THR A 177 -3.19 -5.59 -25.44
CA THR A 177 -2.70 -6.46 -24.37
C THR A 177 -3.62 -7.67 -24.14
N LYS A 178 -4.94 -7.50 -24.24
CA LYS A 178 -5.91 -8.59 -24.11
C LYS A 178 -5.88 -9.55 -25.32
N GLU A 179 -5.61 -9.06 -26.52
CA GLU A 179 -5.45 -9.89 -27.72
C GLU A 179 -4.16 -10.70 -27.69
N LEU A 180 -3.05 -10.11 -27.22
CA LEU A 180 -1.79 -10.82 -27.01
C LEU A 180 -1.94 -11.96 -25.99
N ALA A 181 -2.60 -11.71 -24.85
CA ALA A 181 -2.86 -12.71 -23.83
C ALA A 181 -3.77 -13.87 -24.32
N LYS A 182 -4.71 -13.60 -25.24
CA LYS A 182 -5.54 -14.65 -25.86
C LYS A 182 -4.76 -15.51 -26.86
N ASN A 183 -3.84 -14.92 -27.61
CA ASN A 183 -3.02 -15.64 -28.57
C ASN A 183 -1.98 -16.56 -27.93
N GLU A 184 -1.43 -16.20 -26.78
CA GLU A 184 -0.54 -17.06 -26.00
C GLU A 184 -1.25 -18.29 -25.44
N HIS A 185 -2.54 -18.18 -25.10
CA HIS A 185 -3.36 -19.32 -24.62
C HIS A 185 -3.73 -20.29 -25.74
N ASN A 186 -3.84 -19.82 -27.01
CA ASN A 186 -4.22 -20.66 -28.14
C ASN A 186 -3.06 -21.40 -28.80
N THR A 187 -1.79 -21.04 -28.51
CA THR A 187 -0.60 -21.74 -29.05
C THR A 187 -0.13 -22.91 -28.19
N GLY A 188 -0.77 -23.17 -27.04
CA GLY A 188 -0.42 -24.25 -26.11
C GLY A 188 -1.13 -25.61 -26.35
N GLU A 189 -2.08 -25.73 -27.27
CA GLU A 189 -2.93 -26.94 -27.43
C GLU A 189 -2.78 -27.66 -28.79
N SER A 190 -1.60 -27.76 -29.36
CA SER A 190 -1.40 -28.64 -30.53
C SER A 190 -0.03 -29.30 -30.57
N THR A 191 0.22 -30.26 -29.67
CA THR A 191 1.20 -31.33 -29.91
C THR A 191 0.84 -32.54 -29.06
N THR A 192 -0.17 -33.32 -29.51
CA THR A 192 -0.24 -34.73 -29.22
C THR A 192 -0.20 -35.45 -30.56
N GLY A 193 1.01 -35.78 -31.01
CA GLY A 193 1.25 -36.54 -32.19
C GLY A 193 0.82 -38.01 -31.97
N ASN A 194 -0.02 -38.50 -32.85
CA ASN A 194 -0.27 -39.93 -33.11
C ASN A 194 1.05 -40.59 -33.49
N SER A 195 1.49 -41.55 -32.70
CA SER A 195 2.42 -42.59 -33.13
C SER A 195 1.64 -43.90 -33.32
N GLU A 196 1.21 -44.17 -34.54
CA GLU A 196 0.81 -45.52 -34.98
C GLU A 196 2.01 -46.44 -34.90
N ILE A 197 1.88 -47.50 -34.11
CA ILE A 197 2.78 -48.64 -34.14
C ILE A 197 2.17 -49.67 -35.08
N SER A 198 2.70 -49.74 -36.31
CA SER A 198 2.47 -50.87 -37.20
C SER A 198 3.30 -52.05 -36.72
N GLY A 199 2.63 -53.09 -36.29
CA GLY A 199 3.26 -54.42 -36.14
C GLY A 199 3.57 -55.04 -37.49
N ASP A 200 4.70 -55.69 -37.59
CA ASP A 200 4.89 -56.74 -38.56
C ASP A 200 5.66 -57.94 -37.96
N ASN A 201 5.13 -59.09 -38.34
CA ASN A 201 5.58 -60.44 -38.00
C ASN A 201 6.96 -60.75 -38.59
N ARG A 202 7.83 -61.33 -37.81
CA ARG A 202 8.46 -62.66 -38.11
C ARG A 202 9.39 -63.08 -37.00
#